data_c7c3f40efc4530d9010e5b20c9df1259
#
_entry.id   c7c3f40efc4530d9010e5b20c9df1259
#
_cell.length_a   1.000
_cell.length_b   1.000
_cell.length_c   1.000
_cell.angle_alpha   90.00
_cell.angle_beta   90.00
_cell.angle_gamma   90.00
#
_symmetry.space_group_name_H-M   'P 1'
#
loop_
_entity.id
_entity.type
_entity.pdbx_description
1 polymer ?
#
loop_
_entity_poly.entity_id
_entity_poly.type
_entity_poly.pdbx_seq_one_letter_code
_entity_poly.pdbx_strand_id
1 'polypeptide(L)'
;MTKRKLTEKQEKFLEVLFNEARGDYNKAKHLAGYAPTIPSSSIVASLEDEIVEATKKFILQGGTKAAFALFDVMENPMQSGNKERMAAAKDFLDRAGFGKTDKVEVKTDNPLFVLPPKDENE
;
A
#
# COMPACT_ATOMS: atom_id res chain seq x y z
N MET A 1 19.68 -5.82 -2.05
CA MET A 1 18.96 -7.00 -1.56
C MET A 1 18.92 -8.09 -2.61
N THR A 2 19.32 -9.28 -2.21
CA THR A 2 19.37 -10.40 -3.14
C THR A 2 18.00 -11.02 -3.29
N LYS A 3 17.57 -11.17 -4.51
CA LYS A 3 16.30 -11.84 -4.77
C LYS A 3 16.52 -13.32 -4.94
N ARG A 4 15.72 -14.10 -4.25
CA ARG A 4 15.76 -15.53 -4.45
C ARG A 4 15.03 -15.88 -5.76
N LYS A 5 15.40 -17.02 -6.31
CA LYS A 5 14.77 -17.47 -7.55
C LYS A 5 13.43 -18.13 -7.20
N LEU A 6 12.38 -17.64 -7.82
CA LEU A 6 11.05 -18.16 -7.61
C LEU A 6 10.70 -19.21 -8.66
N THR A 7 9.80 -20.13 -8.30
CA THR A 7 9.28 -21.08 -9.25
C THR A 7 8.30 -20.37 -10.20
N GLU A 8 8.00 -21.03 -11.32
CA GLU A 8 7.03 -20.48 -12.27
C GLU A 8 5.68 -20.23 -11.62
N LYS A 9 5.22 -21.15 -10.79
CA LYS A 9 3.94 -21.00 -10.10
C LYS A 9 3.96 -19.84 -9.12
N GLN A 10 5.08 -19.66 -8.42
CA GLN A 10 5.22 -18.55 -7.49
C GLN A 10 5.19 -17.21 -8.23
N GLU A 11 5.89 -17.11 -9.35
CA GLU A 11 5.87 -15.90 -10.15
C GLU A 11 4.47 -15.63 -10.70
N LYS A 12 3.80 -16.68 -11.17
CA LYS A 12 2.44 -16.54 -11.68
C LYS A 12 1.48 -16.11 -10.59
N PHE A 13 1.64 -16.66 -9.38
CA PHE A 13 0.80 -16.28 -8.24
C PHE A 13 0.93 -14.78 -7.97
N LEU A 14 2.16 -14.27 -7.91
CA LEU A 14 2.37 -12.85 -7.67
C LEU A 14 1.79 -11.99 -8.78
N GLU A 15 1.97 -12.41 -10.01
CA GLU A 15 1.45 -11.67 -11.16
C GLU A 15 -0.07 -11.55 -11.10
N VAL A 16 -0.76 -12.66 -10.94
CA VAL A 16 -2.22 -12.64 -10.98
C VAL A 16 -2.81 -12.03 -9.71
N LEU A 17 -2.08 -12.07 -8.61
CA LEU A 17 -2.57 -11.51 -7.34
C LEU A 17 -2.89 -10.03 -7.49
N PHE A 18 -2.07 -9.30 -8.23
CA PHE A 18 -2.24 -7.86 -8.41
C PHE A 18 -2.96 -7.50 -9.71
N ASN A 19 -3.40 -8.49 -10.45
CA ASN A 19 -4.12 -8.26 -11.70
C ASN A 19 -5.50 -8.91 -11.62
N GLU A 20 -5.64 -10.12 -12.17
CA GLU A 20 -6.95 -10.76 -12.26
C GLU A 20 -7.57 -11.08 -10.91
N ALA A 21 -6.75 -11.49 -9.94
CA ALA A 21 -7.27 -11.90 -8.63
C ALA A 21 -7.59 -10.70 -7.72
N ARG A 22 -7.02 -9.55 -8.02
CA ARG A 22 -7.30 -8.31 -7.28
C ARG A 22 -7.15 -8.47 -5.77
N GLY A 23 -6.12 -9.19 -5.35
CA GLY A 23 -5.81 -9.38 -3.94
C GLY A 23 -6.42 -10.60 -3.30
N ASP A 24 -7.19 -11.37 -4.05
CA ASP A 24 -7.81 -12.59 -3.51
C ASP A 24 -6.82 -13.76 -3.61
N TYR A 25 -6.33 -14.21 -2.47
CA TYR A 25 -5.32 -15.26 -2.43
C TYR A 25 -5.81 -16.57 -3.01
N ASN A 26 -7.06 -16.95 -2.74
CA ASN A 26 -7.61 -18.20 -3.25
C ASN A 26 -7.75 -18.17 -4.76
N LYS A 27 -8.21 -17.04 -5.28
CA LYS A 27 -8.33 -16.89 -6.72
C LYS A 27 -6.96 -16.90 -7.39
N ALA A 28 -5.98 -16.22 -6.77
CA ALA A 28 -4.61 -16.21 -7.29
C ALA A 28 -4.01 -17.62 -7.29
N LYS A 29 -4.26 -18.39 -6.22
CA LYS A 29 -3.80 -19.76 -6.12
C LYS A 29 -4.34 -20.58 -7.28
N HIS A 30 -5.64 -20.46 -7.52
CA HIS A 30 -6.31 -21.20 -8.59
C HIS A 30 -5.76 -20.81 -9.97
N LEU A 31 -5.64 -19.51 -10.22
CA LEU A 31 -5.16 -19.01 -11.50
C LEU A 31 -3.69 -19.35 -11.75
N ALA A 32 -2.91 -19.48 -10.69
CA ALA A 32 -1.49 -19.82 -10.81
C ALA A 32 -1.26 -21.31 -11.10
N GLY A 33 -2.31 -22.12 -10.95
CA GLY A 33 -2.20 -23.55 -11.27
C GLY A 33 -1.83 -24.42 -10.09
N TYR A 34 -1.96 -23.91 -8.86
CA TYR A 34 -1.70 -24.74 -7.68
C TYR A 34 -2.83 -25.74 -7.49
N ALA A 35 -2.50 -26.89 -6.92
CA ALA A 35 -3.50 -27.92 -6.62
C ALA A 35 -4.49 -27.39 -5.58
N PRO A 36 -5.79 -27.77 -5.70
CA PRO A 36 -6.78 -27.26 -4.74
C PRO A 36 -6.50 -27.68 -3.30
N THR A 37 -5.75 -28.76 -3.11
CA THR A 37 -5.41 -29.24 -1.77
C THR A 37 -4.37 -28.39 -1.05
N ILE A 38 -3.66 -27.52 -1.78
CA ILE A 38 -2.64 -26.69 -1.18
C ILE A 38 -3.30 -25.46 -0.56
N PRO A 39 -3.11 -25.21 0.75
CA PRO A 39 -3.73 -24.03 1.37
C PRO A 39 -3.09 -22.75 0.85
N SER A 40 -3.93 -21.73 0.60
CA SER A 40 -3.39 -20.44 0.17
C SER A 40 -2.49 -19.84 1.24
N SER A 41 -2.75 -20.13 2.52
CA SER A 41 -1.94 -19.59 3.61
C SER A 41 -0.49 -20.05 3.52
N SER A 42 -0.23 -21.30 3.07
CA SER A 42 1.14 -21.76 2.95
C SER A 42 1.86 -21.08 1.78
N ILE A 43 1.13 -20.79 0.69
CA ILE A 43 1.70 -20.09 -0.44
C ILE A 43 2.06 -18.66 -0.01
N VAL A 44 1.15 -17.99 0.69
CA VAL A 44 1.37 -16.63 1.16
C VAL A 44 2.56 -16.57 2.12
N ALA A 45 2.64 -17.55 3.04
CA ALA A 45 3.75 -17.59 3.98
C ALA A 45 5.09 -17.73 3.27
N SER A 46 5.12 -18.53 2.21
CA SER A 46 6.37 -18.74 1.46
C SER A 46 6.77 -17.53 0.62
N LEU A 47 5.81 -16.64 0.32
CA LEU A 47 6.04 -15.47 -0.53
C LEU A 47 5.83 -14.16 0.22
N GLU A 48 5.87 -14.19 1.54
CA GLU A 48 5.54 -13.04 2.36
C GLU A 48 6.35 -11.80 1.96
N ASP A 49 7.66 -11.95 1.85
CA ASP A 49 8.52 -10.81 1.50
C ASP A 49 8.21 -10.27 0.11
N GLU A 50 7.99 -11.17 -0.83
CA GLU A 50 7.67 -10.78 -2.20
C GLU A 50 6.32 -10.08 -2.29
N ILE A 51 5.35 -10.55 -1.52
CA ILE A 51 4.04 -9.92 -1.51
C ILE A 51 4.12 -8.52 -0.91
N VAL A 52 4.87 -8.34 0.18
CA VAL A 52 5.06 -7.03 0.78
C VAL A 52 5.70 -6.07 -0.22
N GLU A 53 6.75 -6.53 -0.89
CA GLU A 53 7.46 -5.71 -1.87
C GLU A 53 6.53 -5.30 -3.02
N ALA A 54 5.78 -6.26 -3.55
CA ALA A 54 4.86 -5.98 -4.65
C ALA A 54 3.74 -5.05 -4.22
N THR A 55 3.26 -5.19 -2.99
CA THR A 55 2.23 -4.30 -2.46
C THR A 55 2.73 -2.87 -2.39
N LYS A 56 3.95 -2.68 -1.92
CA LYS A 56 4.55 -1.34 -1.88
C LYS A 56 4.62 -0.72 -3.26
N LYS A 57 5.04 -1.50 -4.26
CA LYS A 57 5.10 -1.00 -5.63
C LYS A 57 3.71 -0.65 -6.16
N PHE A 58 2.73 -1.48 -5.85
CA PHE A 58 1.35 -1.22 -6.28
C PHE A 58 0.84 0.08 -5.69
N ILE A 59 1.11 0.32 -4.40
CA ILE A 59 0.68 1.55 -3.74
C ILE A 59 1.38 2.76 -4.34
N LEU A 60 2.67 2.65 -4.65
CA LEU A 60 3.39 3.75 -5.27
C LEU A 60 2.82 4.10 -6.64
N GLN A 61 2.49 3.09 -7.44
CA GLN A 61 1.88 3.33 -8.75
C GLN A 61 0.50 3.94 -8.62
N GLY A 62 -0.29 3.43 -7.66
CA GLY A 62 -1.61 3.97 -7.41
C GLY A 62 -1.58 5.39 -6.88
N GLY A 63 -0.52 5.73 -6.13
CA GLY A 63 -0.34 7.08 -5.64
C GLY A 63 -0.27 8.11 -6.77
N THR A 64 0.39 7.76 -7.85
CA THR A 64 0.46 8.65 -9.02
C THR A 64 -0.94 8.88 -9.60
N LYS A 65 -1.73 7.80 -9.73
CA LYS A 65 -3.09 7.94 -10.22
C LYS A 65 -3.96 8.79 -9.29
N ALA A 66 -3.78 8.60 -7.98
CA ALA A 66 -4.55 9.38 -7.01
C ALA A 66 -4.19 10.86 -7.10
N ALA A 67 -2.91 11.16 -7.33
CA ALA A 67 -2.49 12.56 -7.51
C ALA A 67 -3.15 13.17 -8.73
N PHE A 68 -3.22 12.44 -9.84
CA PHE A 68 -3.90 12.95 -11.02
C PHE A 68 -5.40 13.13 -10.81
N ALA A 69 -6.01 12.25 -10.02
CA ALA A 69 -7.44 12.39 -9.70
C ALA A 69 -7.70 13.68 -8.93
N LEU A 70 -6.83 14.00 -7.98
CA LEU A 70 -6.94 15.28 -7.25
C LEU A 70 -6.77 16.47 -8.19
N PHE A 71 -5.81 16.37 -9.10
CA PHE A 71 -5.57 17.43 -10.07
C PHE A 71 -6.79 17.62 -10.96
N ASP A 72 -7.43 16.52 -11.39
CA ASP A 72 -8.64 16.60 -12.20
C ASP A 72 -9.77 17.32 -11.46
N VAL A 73 -9.91 17.06 -10.16
CA VAL A 73 -10.93 17.75 -9.36
C VAL A 73 -10.66 19.25 -9.34
N MET A 74 -9.39 19.63 -9.19
CA MET A 74 -9.01 21.04 -9.21
C MET A 74 -9.36 21.72 -10.52
N GLU A 75 -9.21 20.99 -11.62
CA GLU A 75 -9.47 21.55 -12.96
C GLU A 75 -10.94 21.51 -13.34
N ASN A 76 -11.72 20.63 -12.76
CA ASN A 76 -13.13 20.44 -13.10
C ASN A 76 -13.97 20.42 -11.82
N PRO A 77 -14.03 21.53 -11.08
CA PRO A 77 -14.67 21.54 -9.77
C PRO A 77 -16.17 21.27 -9.79
N MET A 78 -16.81 21.44 -10.94
CA MET A 78 -18.26 21.24 -11.05
C MET A 78 -18.63 19.83 -11.49
N GLN A 79 -17.64 18.96 -11.69
CA GLN A 79 -17.91 17.61 -12.16
C GLN A 79 -18.60 16.80 -11.07
N SER A 80 -19.59 16.01 -11.47
CA SER A 80 -20.31 15.13 -10.56
C SER A 80 -19.36 14.08 -9.95
N GLY A 81 -19.56 13.80 -8.67
CA GLY A 81 -18.76 12.81 -7.98
C GLY A 81 -17.40 13.29 -7.50
N ASN A 82 -17.10 14.57 -7.64
CA ASN A 82 -15.80 15.10 -7.22
C ASN A 82 -15.53 14.90 -5.75
N LYS A 83 -16.55 15.03 -4.90
CA LYS A 83 -16.35 14.89 -3.46
C LYS A 83 -15.84 13.48 -3.12
N GLU A 84 -16.46 12.48 -3.72
CA GLU A 84 -16.06 11.09 -3.48
C GLU A 84 -14.70 10.79 -4.09
N ARG A 85 -14.45 11.31 -5.30
CA ARG A 85 -13.16 11.09 -5.94
C ARG A 85 -12.03 11.72 -5.13
N MET A 86 -12.27 12.93 -4.65
CA MET A 86 -11.26 13.62 -3.85
C MET A 86 -10.99 12.89 -2.55
N ALA A 87 -12.06 12.42 -1.87
CA ALA A 87 -11.91 11.69 -0.62
C ALA A 87 -11.11 10.41 -0.84
N ALA A 88 -11.42 9.66 -1.90
CA ALA A 88 -10.72 8.42 -2.18
C ALA A 88 -9.26 8.67 -2.53
N ALA A 89 -8.98 9.70 -3.33
CA ALA A 89 -7.61 10.01 -3.73
C ALA A 89 -6.78 10.46 -2.55
N LYS A 90 -7.36 11.30 -1.68
CA LYS A 90 -6.64 11.76 -0.48
C LYS A 90 -6.35 10.59 0.46
N ASP A 91 -7.32 9.71 0.66
CA ASP A 91 -7.13 8.55 1.51
C ASP A 91 -6.03 7.66 0.97
N PHE A 92 -6.03 7.42 -0.34
CA PHE A 92 -5.01 6.59 -0.97
C PHE A 92 -3.62 7.22 -0.80
N LEU A 93 -3.51 8.52 -1.03
CA LEU A 93 -2.22 9.21 -0.89
C LEU A 93 -1.73 9.19 0.55
N ASP A 94 -2.63 9.33 1.52
CA ASP A 94 -2.25 9.23 2.92
C ASP A 94 -1.65 7.86 3.22
N ARG A 95 -2.29 6.80 2.73
CA ARG A 95 -1.81 5.44 2.97
C ARG A 95 -0.50 5.17 2.25
N ALA A 96 -0.26 5.85 1.14
CA ALA A 96 0.98 5.71 0.38
C ALA A 96 2.13 6.52 0.98
N GLY A 97 1.86 7.32 2.01
CA GLY A 97 2.90 8.10 2.67
C GLY A 97 3.04 9.52 2.16
N PHE A 98 2.10 9.99 1.35
CA PHE A 98 2.13 11.34 0.80
C PHE A 98 1.11 12.27 1.45
N GLY A 99 0.57 11.88 2.61
CA GLY A 99 -0.43 12.66 3.29
C GLY A 99 0.16 13.82 4.06
N LYS A 100 -0.72 14.58 4.71
CA LYS A 100 -0.29 15.66 5.58
C LYS A 100 0.59 15.14 6.69
N THR A 101 1.61 15.91 7.01
CA THR A 101 2.46 15.61 8.16
C THR A 101 1.89 16.33 9.37
N ASP A 102 1.21 15.62 10.18
CA ASP A 102 0.71 16.19 11.43
C ASP A 102 1.54 15.72 12.56
N LYS A 103 1.53 15.58 12.84
CA LYS A 103 1.98 14.84 13.57
C LYS A 103 2.69 14.29 14.13
N VAL A 104 2.55 14.43 14.34
CA VAL A 104 3.20 13.99 14.75
C VAL A 104 3.57 13.22 15.44
N GLU A 105 3.51 13.26 15.34
CA GLU A 105 3.97 12.70 15.72
C GLU A 105 4.56 12.09 16.38
N VAL A 106 4.57 12.46 16.57
CA VAL A 106 5.24 12.10 16.99
C VAL A 106 5.74 11.45 17.72
N LYS A 107 5.94 11.60 17.88
CA LYS A 107 6.58 11.16 18.36
C LYS A 107 7.27 10.78 19.01
N THR A 108 7.50 11.22 19.07
CA THR A 108 8.24 11.06 19.58
C THR A 108 8.80 10.74 20.31
N ASP A 109 9.06 10.95 20.36
CA ASP A 109 9.76 10.82 20.91
C ASP A 109 10.26 10.92 21.54
N ASN A 110 10.33 11.46 21.55
CA ASN A 110 10.95 11.80 22.07
C ASN A 110 11.00 12.25 22.75
N PRO A 111 11.04 12.49 22.90
CA PRO A 111 11.12 13.15 23.56
C PRO A 111 11.17 13.74 24.05
N LEU A 112 11.21 14.03 23.88
CA LEU A 112 11.46 14.62 24.27
C LEU A 112 11.25 15.28 24.68
N PHE A 113 11.22 15.56 24.75
CA PHE A 113 11.28 16.16 25.14
C PHE A 113 11.11 16.81 25.69
N VAL A 114 10.92 16.86 25.71
CA VAL A 114 11.04 17.46 26.22
C VAL A 114 10.88 18.11 26.75
N LEU A 115 10.93 18.30 26.89
CA LEU A 115 11.13 18.98 27.44
C LEU A 115 11.22 19.60 28.04
N PRO A 116 11.32 19.85 28.24
CA PRO A 116 11.66 20.58 28.83
C PRO A 116 11.74 21.16 29.31
N PRO A 117 11.92 21.34 29.51
CA PRO A 117 12.25 21.92 29.97
C PRO A 117 12.22 22.49 30.47
N LYS A 118 12.25 22.50 30.54
CA LYS A 118 12.52 22.90 30.99
C LYS A 118 12.75 23.35 31.59
N ASP A 119 12.80 23.49 31.60
CA ASP A 119 13.28 23.82 32.12
C ASP A 119 13.38 24.25 32.61
N GLU A 120 13.41 24.26 32.58
CA GLU A 120 13.78 24.64 33.06
C GLU A 120 13.94 25.11 33.71
N ASN A 121 14.02 25.52 33.94
CA ASN A 121 14.52 25.97 34.59
C ASN A 121 14.62 26.29 34.94
N GLU A 122 14.60 26.33 34.79
CA GLU A 122 14.96 26.55 35.12
C GLU A 122 15.05 26.66 35.30
#